data_ab4bb6d2e3d0bac56fea7b81afaafcfd
#
_entry.id   ab4bb6d2e3d0bac56fea7b81afaafcfd
#
_cell.length_a   1.000
_cell.length_b   1.000
_cell.length_c   1.000
_cell.angle_alpha   90.00
_cell.angle_beta   90.00
_cell.angle_gamma   90.00
#
_symmetry.space_group_name_H-M   'P 1'
#
loop_
_entity.id
_entity.type
_entity.pdbx_description
1 polymer ?
#
loop_
_entity_poly.entity_id
_entity_poly.type
_entity_poly.pdbx_seq_one_letter_code
_entity_poly.pdbx_strand_id
1 'polypeptide(L)'
;MFLNQAAKPVLDKKEFEAQLRAKGKAYHIHHPYNVMLNTGKASREQIQGWVANRFYYQQAIPLKDGAVLSACDDKNIRREWINRILDHDGHGSDEGGIEAWIKLGEAVGLSRTEITDLRHVIPGVKFAVDAYVNVARTLSLIHI
;
A
#
# COMPACT_ATOMS: atom_id res chain seq x y z
N MET A 1 -32.08 18.48 2.32
CA MET A 1 -31.75 19.01 0.99
C MET A 1 -30.65 18.13 0.42
N PHE A 2 -31.04 17.09 -0.33
CA PHE A 2 -30.10 16.16 -0.94
C PHE A 2 -29.50 16.87 -2.17
N LEU A 3 -28.20 17.17 -2.10
CA LEU A 3 -27.47 17.67 -3.25
C LEU A 3 -27.50 16.60 -4.34
N ASN A 4 -28.22 16.91 -5.41
CA ASN A 4 -28.26 16.13 -6.64
C ASN A 4 -26.86 16.18 -7.28
N GLN A 5 -25.96 15.27 -6.88
CA GLN A 5 -24.70 15.11 -7.58
C GLN A 5 -25.05 14.51 -8.94
N ALA A 6 -24.96 15.32 -9.97
CA ALA A 6 -25.07 14.85 -11.35
C ALA A 6 -24.12 13.65 -11.50
N ALA A 7 -24.68 12.52 -11.96
CA ALA A 7 -23.88 11.31 -12.22
C ALA A 7 -22.73 11.70 -13.15
N LYS A 8 -21.50 11.41 -12.73
CA LYS A 8 -20.33 11.63 -13.59
C LYS A 8 -20.53 10.81 -14.86
N PRO A 9 -20.18 11.35 -16.03
CA PRO A 9 -20.32 10.61 -17.29
C PRO A 9 -19.49 9.30 -17.18
N VAL A 10 -20.09 8.22 -17.66
CA VAL A 10 -19.39 6.93 -17.78
C VAL A 10 -18.32 7.10 -18.86
N LEU A 11 -17.07 6.95 -18.46
CA LEU A 11 -15.93 7.06 -19.36
C LEU A 11 -15.82 5.78 -20.20
N ASP A 12 -15.43 5.92 -21.46
CA ASP A 12 -14.98 4.77 -22.23
C ASP A 12 -13.59 4.29 -21.71
N LYS A 13 -13.16 3.11 -22.16
CA LYS A 13 -11.89 2.52 -21.74
C LYS A 13 -10.69 3.43 -22.01
N LYS A 14 -10.66 4.10 -23.15
CA LYS A 14 -9.56 4.99 -23.55
C LYS A 14 -9.52 6.26 -22.71
N GLU A 15 -10.68 6.84 -22.47
CA GLU A 15 -10.83 8.03 -21.62
C GLU A 15 -10.45 7.71 -20.16
N PHE A 16 -10.91 6.56 -19.64
CA PHE A 16 -10.54 6.10 -18.31
C PHE A 16 -9.02 5.91 -18.17
N GLU A 17 -8.40 5.22 -19.13
CA GLU A 17 -6.95 5.01 -19.14
C GLU A 17 -6.18 6.33 -19.22
N ALA A 18 -6.62 7.27 -20.05
CA ALA A 18 -6.01 8.58 -20.18
C ALA A 18 -6.10 9.38 -18.87
N GLN A 19 -7.25 9.37 -18.19
CA GLN A 19 -7.42 10.02 -16.89
C GLN A 19 -6.56 9.35 -15.80
N LEU A 20 -6.46 8.03 -15.79
CA LEU A 20 -5.62 7.30 -14.85
C LEU A 20 -4.14 7.65 -15.04
N ARG A 21 -3.65 7.70 -16.29
CA ARG A 21 -2.29 8.12 -16.62
C ARG A 21 -2.02 9.58 -16.22
N ALA A 22 -3.00 10.47 -16.41
CA ALA A 22 -2.86 11.87 -15.99
C ALA A 22 -2.68 12.02 -14.47
N LYS A 23 -3.28 11.13 -13.66
CA LYS A 23 -3.07 11.09 -12.21
C LYS A 23 -1.66 10.66 -11.81
N GLY A 24 -0.92 10.00 -12.68
CA GLY A 24 0.49 9.68 -12.48
C GLY A 24 1.39 10.90 -12.22
N LYS A 25 0.95 12.10 -12.67
CA LYS A 25 1.66 13.36 -12.39
C LYS A 25 1.71 13.72 -10.89
N ALA A 26 0.78 13.17 -10.09
CA ALA A 26 0.77 13.34 -8.65
C ALA A 26 1.76 12.41 -7.93
N TYR A 27 2.36 11.46 -8.63
CA TYR A 27 3.34 10.52 -8.07
C TYR A 27 4.73 11.17 -8.02
N HIS A 28 5.28 11.29 -6.82
CA HIS A 28 6.57 11.94 -6.59
C HIS A 28 7.77 10.98 -6.82
N ILE A 29 7.86 10.36 -8.00
CA ILE A 29 8.99 9.44 -8.32
C ILE A 29 10.35 10.16 -8.30
N HIS A 30 10.35 11.49 -8.54
CA HIS A 30 11.55 12.34 -8.49
C HIS A 30 11.70 13.05 -7.14
N HIS A 31 10.96 12.64 -6.10
CA HIS A 31 11.16 13.17 -4.76
C HIS A 31 12.62 12.96 -4.33
N PRO A 32 13.31 13.98 -3.77
CA PRO A 32 14.74 13.89 -3.43
C PRO A 32 15.09 12.66 -2.61
N TYR A 33 14.25 12.27 -1.67
CA TYR A 33 14.45 11.07 -0.87
C TYR A 33 14.38 9.80 -1.72
N ASN A 34 13.42 9.69 -2.63
CA ASN A 34 13.29 8.54 -3.54
C ASN A 34 14.52 8.41 -4.46
N VAL A 35 14.99 9.54 -4.99
CA VAL A 35 16.22 9.58 -5.80
C VAL A 35 17.44 9.15 -4.97
N MET A 36 17.58 9.68 -3.76
CA MET A 36 18.67 9.36 -2.84
C MET A 36 18.69 7.86 -2.48
N LEU A 37 17.54 7.29 -2.18
CA LEU A 37 17.39 5.86 -1.86
C LEU A 37 17.79 4.98 -3.06
N ASN A 38 17.25 5.28 -4.26
CA ASN A 38 17.49 4.48 -5.47
C ASN A 38 18.90 4.66 -6.06
N THR A 39 19.63 5.71 -5.67
CA THR A 39 21.03 5.94 -6.09
C THR A 39 22.05 5.48 -5.04
N GLY A 40 21.61 4.81 -3.97
CA GLY A 40 22.50 4.31 -2.91
C GLY A 40 23.15 5.41 -2.06
N LYS A 41 22.57 6.62 -2.04
CA LYS A 41 23.09 7.78 -1.29
C LYS A 41 22.42 7.99 0.06
N ALA A 42 21.43 7.18 0.40
CA ALA A 42 20.75 7.25 1.69
C ALA A 42 21.69 6.76 2.81
N SER A 43 21.73 7.49 3.94
CA SER A 43 22.43 7.02 5.13
C SER A 43 21.70 5.81 5.74
N ARG A 44 22.42 5.11 6.64
CA ARG A 44 21.83 3.97 7.37
C ARG A 44 20.58 4.40 8.14
N GLU A 45 20.62 5.52 8.84
CA GLU A 45 19.51 6.05 9.63
C GLU A 45 18.30 6.41 8.74
N GLN A 46 18.58 6.94 7.55
CA GLN A 46 17.54 7.24 6.57
C GLN A 46 16.87 5.96 6.05
N ILE A 47 17.66 4.92 5.81
CA ILE A 47 17.12 3.60 5.40
C ILE A 47 16.32 2.98 6.55
N GLN A 48 16.82 3.02 7.79
CA GLN A 48 16.09 2.55 8.97
C GLN A 48 14.73 3.25 9.12
N GLY A 49 14.72 4.59 9.01
CA GLY A 49 13.48 5.35 9.06
C GLY A 49 12.49 4.97 7.95
N TRP A 50 13.00 4.74 6.74
CA TRP A 50 12.17 4.30 5.61
C TRP A 50 11.60 2.90 5.85
N VAL A 51 12.42 1.95 6.27
CA VAL A 51 11.99 0.56 6.53
C VAL A 51 10.91 0.54 7.60
N ALA A 52 11.13 1.20 8.74
CA ALA A 52 10.18 1.23 9.85
C ALA A 52 8.83 1.85 9.46
N ASN A 53 8.84 2.95 8.72
CA ASN A 53 7.61 3.60 8.27
C ASN A 53 6.90 2.80 7.16
N ARG A 54 7.66 2.23 6.23
CA ARG A 54 7.11 1.40 5.16
C ARG A 54 6.51 0.09 5.68
N PHE A 55 7.05 -0.47 6.76
CA PHE A 55 6.53 -1.67 7.41
C PHE A 55 5.05 -1.52 7.80
N TYR A 56 4.64 -0.36 8.30
CA TYR A 56 3.23 -0.11 8.61
C TYR A 56 2.32 -0.28 7.39
N TYR A 57 2.77 0.17 6.23
CA TYR A 57 2.03 -0.06 4.98
C TYR A 57 2.06 -1.53 4.56
N GLN A 58 3.16 -2.25 4.75
CA GLN A 58 3.24 -3.68 4.40
C GLN A 58 2.20 -4.51 5.17
N GLN A 59 2.05 -4.26 6.46
CA GLN A 59 1.01 -4.90 7.28
C GLN A 59 -0.42 -4.53 6.84
N ALA A 60 -0.61 -3.35 6.30
CA ALA A 60 -1.91 -2.86 5.85
C ALA A 60 -2.35 -3.43 4.50
N ILE A 61 -1.42 -3.96 3.69
CA ILE A 61 -1.74 -4.49 2.35
C ILE A 61 -2.70 -5.67 2.42
N PRO A 62 -2.48 -6.73 3.21
CA PRO A 62 -3.44 -7.84 3.32
C PRO A 62 -4.80 -7.38 3.84
N LEU A 63 -4.85 -6.45 4.79
CA LEU A 63 -6.10 -5.90 5.34
C LEU A 63 -6.91 -5.15 4.27
N LYS A 64 -6.22 -4.33 3.48
CA LYS A 64 -6.83 -3.63 2.34
C LYS A 64 -7.29 -4.62 1.27
N ASP A 65 -6.44 -5.59 0.93
CA ASP A 65 -6.77 -6.58 -0.10
C ASP A 65 -7.92 -7.51 0.33
N GLY A 66 -8.01 -7.86 1.63
CA GLY A 66 -9.15 -8.56 2.20
C GLY A 66 -10.45 -7.75 2.09
N ALA A 67 -10.40 -6.43 2.30
CA ALA A 67 -11.55 -5.55 2.10
C ALA A 67 -11.98 -5.51 0.62
N VAL A 68 -11.04 -5.46 -0.32
CA VAL A 68 -11.33 -5.54 -1.76
C VAL A 68 -11.99 -6.89 -2.10
N LEU A 69 -11.46 -8.01 -1.57
CA LEU A 69 -12.04 -9.34 -1.79
C LEU A 69 -13.47 -9.44 -1.28
N SER A 70 -13.76 -8.85 -0.10
CA SER A 70 -15.11 -8.89 0.49
C SER A 70 -16.14 -8.13 -0.35
N ALA A 71 -15.71 -7.17 -1.16
CA ALA A 71 -16.56 -6.37 -2.05
C ALA A 71 -16.58 -6.87 -3.50
N CYS A 72 -15.94 -8.01 -3.78
CA CYS A 72 -15.78 -8.55 -5.14
C CYS A 72 -16.68 -9.77 -5.36
N ASP A 73 -17.69 -9.66 -6.22
CA ASP A 73 -18.57 -10.78 -6.57
C ASP A 73 -17.97 -11.74 -7.60
N ASP A 74 -16.99 -11.27 -8.41
CA ASP A 74 -16.35 -12.09 -9.44
C ASP A 74 -15.32 -13.05 -8.84
N LYS A 75 -15.63 -14.36 -8.93
CA LYS A 75 -14.73 -15.41 -8.40
C LYS A 75 -13.35 -15.46 -9.09
N ASN A 76 -13.27 -15.08 -10.37
CA ASN A 76 -12.00 -15.14 -11.12
C ASN A 76 -11.09 -14.00 -10.63
N ILE A 77 -11.64 -12.80 -10.45
CA ILE A 77 -10.92 -11.69 -9.87
C ILE A 77 -10.46 -12.04 -8.44
N ARG A 78 -11.34 -12.64 -7.61
CA ARG A 78 -10.94 -13.06 -6.25
C ARG A 78 -9.80 -14.09 -6.26
N ARG A 79 -9.81 -15.05 -7.18
CA ARG A 79 -8.75 -16.08 -7.30
C ARG A 79 -7.39 -15.48 -7.64
N GLU A 80 -7.35 -14.46 -8.47
CA GLU A 80 -6.12 -13.72 -8.75
C GLU A 80 -5.70 -12.82 -7.60
N TRP A 81 -6.66 -12.13 -7.00
CA TRP A 81 -6.37 -11.14 -5.97
C TRP A 81 -5.88 -11.75 -4.65
N ILE A 82 -6.34 -12.97 -4.31
CA ILE A 82 -5.93 -13.63 -3.06
C ILE A 82 -4.42 -13.92 -3.01
N ASN A 83 -3.77 -14.10 -4.16
CA ASN A 83 -2.33 -14.31 -4.22
C ASN A 83 -1.56 -13.15 -3.58
N ARG A 84 -2.08 -11.93 -3.66
CA ARG A 84 -1.48 -10.75 -3.02
C ARG A 84 -1.46 -10.82 -1.50
N ILE A 85 -2.47 -11.47 -0.91
CA ILE A 85 -2.50 -11.72 0.54
C ILE A 85 -1.47 -12.80 0.89
N LEU A 86 -1.45 -13.89 0.13
CA LEU A 86 -0.48 -14.97 0.32
C LEU A 86 0.97 -14.50 0.15
N ASP A 87 1.23 -13.60 -0.82
CA ASP A 87 2.56 -13.01 -1.04
C ASP A 87 3.03 -12.18 0.18
N HIS A 88 2.10 -11.57 0.94
CA HIS A 88 2.45 -10.74 2.09
C HIS A 88 2.45 -11.51 3.40
N ASP A 89 1.40 -12.29 3.65
CA ASP A 89 1.24 -13.05 4.91
C ASP A 89 2.03 -14.36 4.91
N GLY A 90 2.40 -14.84 3.72
CA GLY A 90 3.02 -16.14 3.53
C GLY A 90 2.02 -17.29 3.44
N HIS A 91 2.50 -18.45 3.02
CA HIS A 91 1.74 -19.70 3.03
C HIS A 91 2.68 -20.91 2.97
N GLY A 92 2.30 -22.01 3.59
CA GLY A 92 3.13 -23.21 3.63
C GLY A 92 4.48 -22.94 4.30
N SER A 93 5.58 -23.07 3.56
CA SER A 93 6.93 -22.76 4.01
C SER A 93 7.44 -21.36 3.65
N ASP A 94 6.63 -20.59 2.92
CA ASP A 94 6.94 -19.21 2.57
C ASP A 94 6.50 -18.27 3.71
N GLU A 95 7.45 -17.56 4.29
CA GLU A 95 7.19 -16.64 5.42
C GLU A 95 6.53 -15.33 4.97
N GLY A 96 6.48 -15.05 3.68
CA GLY A 96 5.84 -13.89 3.07
C GLY A 96 6.61 -12.57 3.15
N GLY A 97 6.07 -11.58 2.45
CA GLY A 97 6.68 -10.27 2.31
C GLY A 97 6.75 -9.47 3.60
N ILE A 98 5.83 -9.66 4.55
CA ILE A 98 5.86 -8.99 5.85
C ILE A 98 7.10 -9.44 6.63
N GLU A 99 7.36 -10.74 6.69
CA GLU A 99 8.56 -11.27 7.36
C GLU A 99 9.85 -10.87 6.63
N ALA A 100 9.85 -10.90 5.29
CA ALA A 100 10.98 -10.41 4.50
C ALA A 100 11.29 -8.94 4.80
N TRP A 101 10.26 -8.11 5.06
CA TRP A 101 10.43 -6.72 5.42
C TRP A 101 11.02 -6.55 6.83
N ILE A 102 10.63 -7.39 7.78
CA ILE A 102 11.24 -7.42 9.12
C ILE A 102 12.72 -7.77 9.01
N LYS A 103 13.06 -8.82 8.27
CA LYS A 103 14.46 -9.22 8.03
C LYS A 103 15.29 -8.10 7.37
N LEU A 104 14.69 -7.33 6.46
CA LEU A 104 15.34 -6.15 5.89
C LEU A 104 15.63 -5.10 6.97
N GLY A 105 14.71 -4.85 7.89
CA GLY A 105 14.91 -3.95 9.00
C GLY A 105 16.01 -4.41 9.95
N GLU A 106 16.06 -5.71 10.27
CA GLU A 106 17.14 -6.31 11.06
C GLU A 106 18.49 -6.16 10.36
N ALA A 107 18.55 -6.36 9.04
CA ALA A 107 19.79 -6.22 8.26
C ALA A 107 20.33 -4.77 8.26
N VAL A 108 19.46 -3.76 8.37
CA VAL A 108 19.90 -2.36 8.50
C VAL A 108 20.10 -1.92 9.95
N GLY A 109 19.90 -2.83 10.93
CA GLY A 109 20.24 -2.65 12.35
C GLY A 109 19.11 -2.15 13.23
N LEU A 110 17.85 -2.34 12.83
CA LEU A 110 16.72 -2.26 13.74
C LEU A 110 16.52 -3.62 14.42
N SER A 111 16.04 -3.62 15.66
CA SER A 111 15.56 -4.86 16.27
C SER A 111 14.16 -5.21 15.74
N ARG A 112 13.82 -6.48 15.74
CA ARG A 112 12.48 -6.95 15.39
C ARG A 112 11.40 -6.23 16.19
N THR A 113 11.62 -6.05 17.50
CA THR A 113 10.68 -5.34 18.37
C THR A 113 10.47 -3.89 17.95
N GLU A 114 11.53 -3.16 17.58
CA GLU A 114 11.41 -1.77 17.11
C GLU A 114 10.60 -1.65 15.81
N ILE A 115 10.64 -2.68 14.97
CA ILE A 115 9.86 -2.71 13.72
C ILE A 115 8.40 -3.04 14.04
N THR A 116 8.16 -4.09 14.83
CA THR A 116 6.81 -4.66 15.02
C THR A 116 5.95 -3.87 15.99
N ASP A 117 6.52 -3.13 16.95
CA ASP A 117 5.76 -2.26 17.86
C ASP A 117 5.44 -0.87 17.28
N LEU A 118 5.91 -0.61 16.07
CA LEU A 118 5.59 0.59 15.27
C LEU A 118 6.03 1.91 15.92
N ARG A 119 6.96 1.89 16.89
CA ARG A 119 7.39 3.09 17.64
C ARG A 119 7.99 4.18 16.76
N HIS A 120 8.52 3.82 15.60
CA HIS A 120 9.14 4.72 14.64
C HIS A 120 8.21 5.19 13.51
N VAL A 121 6.95 4.75 13.53
CA VAL A 121 5.96 5.17 12.51
C VAL A 121 5.48 6.57 12.83
N ILE A 122 5.73 7.49 11.91
CA ILE A 122 5.31 8.89 12.06
C ILE A 122 3.80 9.06 11.81
N PRO A 123 3.14 10.01 12.49
CA PRO A 123 1.68 10.20 12.38
C PRO A 123 1.17 10.39 10.96
N GLY A 124 1.92 11.10 10.12
CA GLY A 124 1.54 11.33 8.71
C GLY A 124 1.48 10.05 7.88
N VAL A 125 2.42 9.11 8.10
CA VAL A 125 2.40 7.80 7.45
C VAL A 125 1.21 6.98 7.93
N LYS A 126 0.98 6.95 9.25
CA LYS A 126 -0.17 6.24 9.83
C LYS A 126 -1.48 6.77 9.25
N PHE A 127 -1.67 8.09 9.26
CA PHE A 127 -2.86 8.73 8.68
C PHE A 127 -3.08 8.33 7.21
N ALA A 128 -2.04 8.40 6.38
CA ALA A 128 -2.15 8.09 4.94
C ALA A 128 -2.48 6.61 4.70
N VAL A 129 -1.87 5.69 5.44
CA VAL A 129 -2.12 4.25 5.32
C VAL A 129 -3.53 3.90 5.82
N ASP A 130 -3.94 4.43 6.96
CA ASP A 130 -5.28 4.20 7.51
C ASP A 130 -6.37 4.74 6.58
N ALA A 131 -6.17 5.93 6.00
CA ALA A 131 -7.08 6.48 5.00
C ALA A 131 -7.19 5.57 3.77
N TYR A 132 -6.09 5.01 3.29
CA TYR A 132 -6.08 4.09 2.16
C TYR A 132 -6.83 2.78 2.45
N VAL A 133 -6.63 2.19 3.63
CA VAL A 133 -7.38 1.01 4.08
C VAL A 133 -8.87 1.33 4.22
N ASN A 134 -9.21 2.49 4.78
CA ASN A 134 -10.60 2.93 4.92
C ASN A 134 -11.31 3.11 3.58
N VAL A 135 -10.63 3.66 2.57
CA VAL A 135 -11.17 3.73 1.21
C VAL A 135 -11.56 2.35 0.71
N ALA A 136 -10.69 1.34 0.87
CA ALA A 136 -10.99 -0.03 0.46
C ALA A 136 -12.16 -0.68 1.24
N ARG A 137 -12.33 -0.30 2.52
CA ARG A 137 -13.42 -0.83 3.37
C ARG A 137 -14.77 -0.18 3.10
N THR A 138 -14.78 1.07 2.65
CA THR A 138 -16.01 1.88 2.53
C THR A 138 -16.51 2.02 1.11
N LEU A 139 -15.66 1.77 0.12
CA LEU A 139 -16.01 1.87 -1.29
C LEU A 139 -16.14 0.48 -1.92
N SER A 140 -17.14 0.32 -2.79
CA SER A 140 -17.23 -0.88 -3.63
C SER A 140 -16.10 -0.88 -4.68
N LEU A 141 -15.84 -2.04 -5.29
CA LEU A 141 -14.86 -2.17 -6.37
C LEU A 141 -15.04 -1.17 -7.52
N ILE A 142 -16.29 -0.76 -7.78
CA ILE A 142 -16.63 0.23 -8.79
C ILE A 142 -16.07 1.64 -8.42
N HIS A 143 -15.83 1.89 -7.14
CA HIS A 143 -15.31 3.16 -6.63
C HIS A 143 -13.81 3.14 -6.36
N ILE A 144 -13.23 1.95 -6.31
CA ILE A 144 -11.79 1.73 -6.09
C ILE A 144 -11.05 1.60 -7.40
#